data_3b7849386d791a92b1cc83d48871735a
#
_entry.id   3b7849386d791a92b1cc83d48871735a
#
_cell.length_a   1.000
_cell.length_b   1.000
_cell.length_c   1.000
_cell.angle_alpha   90.00
_cell.angle_beta   90.00
_cell.angle_gamma   90.00
#
_symmetry.space_group_name_H-M   'P 1'
#
loop_
_entity.id
_entity.type
_entity.pdbx_description
1 polymer ?
#
loop_
_entity_poly.entity_id
_entity_poly.type
_entity_poly.pdbx_seq_one_letter_code
_entity_poly.pdbx_strand_id
1 'polypeptide(L)'
;MQFSLGANLFFWPKTQVETFYQQAMTCEADIIYLGETVCSKRRELRIHDWLNLAKEIAKSGKQVVISTMTLLESAAEIQTLKKYCANGDFLIEANDLSAVQILHDYQLPFVAGPAINCYNLSTLKVLLKQGMFRWVMPVELSKDWLASLLSQAQQSSIRQQFECEVFSWGYLPLAYSARCFTARSENRAKDDCQYCCINYPQGRKMKSQEGEQVFTLNGIQTMSGDQYNLVNEVNNMQAIGVDVIRISADNNQAFDKLRQFKQQLASPQYFPLDKNTECNGYWYQIAGMAKVN
;
A
#
# COMPACT_ATOMS: atom_id res chain seq x y z
N MET A 1 16.66 -2.04 -8.77
CA MET A 1 15.37 -2.25 -8.07
C MET A 1 15.43 -1.52 -6.73
N GLN A 2 14.39 -0.74 -6.40
CA GLN A 2 14.26 0.04 -5.17
C GLN A 2 13.34 -0.67 -4.17
N PHE A 3 13.38 -0.24 -2.91
CA PHE A 3 12.50 -0.75 -1.84
C PHE A 3 11.70 0.39 -1.25
N SER A 4 10.39 0.18 -1.10
CA SER A 4 9.51 1.15 -0.46
C SER A 4 8.93 0.61 0.84
N LEU A 5 8.76 1.51 1.81
CA LEU A 5 7.93 1.30 2.99
C LEU A 5 6.56 1.91 2.68
N GLY A 6 5.52 1.10 2.60
CA GLY A 6 4.13 1.54 2.36
C GLY A 6 3.59 2.42 3.49
N ALA A 7 2.51 3.15 3.23
CA ALA A 7 1.84 3.90 4.28
C ALA A 7 1.29 2.98 5.37
N ASN A 8 1.32 3.43 6.63
CA ASN A 8 0.65 2.71 7.71
C ASN A 8 -0.87 2.71 7.46
N LEU A 9 -1.44 1.53 7.33
CA LEU A 9 -2.87 1.34 7.09
C LEU A 9 -3.70 1.25 8.38
N PHE A 10 -3.05 0.97 9.52
CA PHE A 10 -3.71 0.80 10.80
C PHE A 10 -3.89 2.12 11.56
N PHE A 11 -4.86 2.15 12.44
CA PHE A 11 -5.11 3.34 13.25
C PHE A 11 -4.31 3.28 14.55
N TRP A 12 -3.22 4.03 14.59
CA TRP A 12 -2.35 4.13 15.76
C TRP A 12 -2.44 5.52 16.40
N PRO A 13 -2.16 5.62 17.70
CA PRO A 13 -1.98 6.91 18.35
C PRO A 13 -0.87 7.74 17.70
N LYS A 14 -1.01 9.05 17.67
CA LYS A 14 -0.07 9.99 17.06
C LYS A 14 1.39 9.70 17.43
N THR A 15 1.67 9.52 18.72
CA THR A 15 3.04 9.24 19.22
C THR A 15 3.62 7.97 18.65
N GLN A 16 2.80 6.93 18.45
CA GLN A 16 3.26 5.68 17.84
C GLN A 16 3.58 5.86 16.36
N VAL A 17 2.74 6.61 15.63
CA VAL A 17 2.99 6.93 14.21
C VAL A 17 4.28 7.73 14.07
N GLU A 18 4.48 8.78 14.87
CA GLU A 18 5.68 9.62 14.85
C GLU A 18 6.94 8.80 15.17
N THR A 19 6.90 7.95 16.19
CA THR A 19 8.02 7.06 16.55
C THR A 19 8.36 6.08 15.43
N PHE A 20 7.34 5.47 14.80
CA PHE A 20 7.54 4.55 13.69
C PHE A 20 8.23 5.24 12.50
N TYR A 21 7.75 6.41 12.09
CA TYR A 21 8.34 7.14 10.96
C TYR A 21 9.71 7.75 11.29
N GLN A 22 10.01 8.07 12.57
CA GLN A 22 11.36 8.42 13.00
C GLN A 22 12.33 7.24 12.78
N GLN A 23 11.94 6.02 13.14
CA GLN A 23 12.73 4.82 12.84
C GLN A 23 12.86 4.59 11.32
N ALA A 24 11.82 4.89 10.55
CA ALA A 24 11.84 4.76 9.11
C ALA A 24 12.88 5.67 8.42
N MET A 25 13.30 6.77 9.05
CA MET A 25 14.36 7.65 8.49
C MET A 25 15.69 6.92 8.34
N THR A 26 15.97 5.92 9.17
CA THR A 26 17.22 5.14 9.16
C THR A 26 17.07 3.74 8.59
N CYS A 27 15.87 3.35 8.16
CA CYS A 27 15.63 2.02 7.62
C CYS A 27 16.18 1.85 6.19
N GLU A 28 16.14 0.62 5.70
CA GLU A 28 16.66 0.23 4.39
C GLU A 28 15.79 0.65 3.18
N ALA A 29 14.63 1.29 3.39
CA ALA A 29 13.79 1.74 2.29
C ALA A 29 14.41 2.94 1.56
N ASP A 30 14.25 2.98 0.24
CA ASP A 30 14.62 4.11 -0.62
C ASP A 30 13.47 5.12 -0.70
N ILE A 31 12.22 4.62 -0.58
CA ILE A 31 10.97 5.36 -0.72
C ILE A 31 10.12 5.15 0.53
N ILE A 32 9.54 6.21 1.07
CA ILE A 32 8.63 6.13 2.22
C ILE A 32 7.29 6.75 1.85
N TYR A 33 6.24 5.94 1.98
CA TYR A 33 4.86 6.38 1.87
C TYR A 33 4.30 6.72 3.24
N LEU A 34 3.53 7.80 3.35
CA LEU A 34 2.84 8.18 4.57
C LEU A 34 1.55 8.94 4.27
N GLY A 35 0.59 8.89 5.17
CA GLY A 35 -0.72 9.52 5.03
C GLY A 35 -1.85 8.61 5.52
N GLU A 36 -3.04 9.17 5.71
CA GLU A 36 -4.23 8.38 6.04
C GLU A 36 -4.93 7.91 4.75
N THR A 37 -5.00 6.60 4.56
CA THR A 37 -5.55 6.00 3.34
C THR A 37 -6.90 5.33 3.55
N VAL A 38 -7.28 5.05 4.81
CA VAL A 38 -8.40 4.16 5.13
C VAL A 38 -9.66 4.93 5.53
N CYS A 39 -9.56 5.89 6.44
CA CYS A 39 -10.76 6.54 6.98
C CYS A 39 -10.55 8.01 7.36
N SER A 40 -11.31 8.92 6.77
CA SER A 40 -11.26 10.37 7.04
C SER A 40 -11.56 10.76 8.49
N LYS A 41 -12.17 9.86 9.27
CA LYS A 41 -12.45 10.06 10.69
C LYS A 41 -11.22 9.84 11.57
N ARG A 42 -10.18 9.18 11.09
CA ARG A 42 -8.91 8.97 11.79
C ARG A 42 -8.11 10.28 11.76
N ARG A 43 -8.11 11.01 12.86
CA ARG A 43 -7.56 12.39 12.94
C ARG A 43 -6.48 12.53 14.01
N GLU A 44 -5.76 11.47 14.32
CA GLU A 44 -4.58 11.51 15.19
C GLU A 44 -3.50 12.45 14.61
N LEU A 45 -3.30 12.38 13.28
CA LEU A 45 -2.49 13.35 12.54
C LEU A 45 -3.39 14.12 11.55
N ARG A 46 -3.21 15.44 11.52
CA ARG A 46 -3.84 16.33 10.53
C ARG A 46 -2.89 16.54 9.35
N ILE A 47 -3.37 17.18 8.29
CA ILE A 47 -2.58 17.44 7.08
C ILE A 47 -1.22 18.10 7.38
N HIS A 48 -1.17 19.08 8.27
CA HIS A 48 0.10 19.74 8.63
C HIS A 48 1.06 18.82 9.38
N ASP A 49 0.54 17.90 10.21
CA ASP A 49 1.37 16.91 10.90
C ASP A 49 2.03 15.96 9.88
N TRP A 50 1.22 15.45 8.93
CA TRP A 50 1.71 14.60 7.86
C TRP A 50 2.77 15.29 6.98
N LEU A 51 2.53 16.54 6.58
CA LEU A 51 3.48 17.30 5.76
C LEU A 51 4.77 17.65 6.54
N ASN A 52 4.68 17.95 7.82
CA ASN A 52 5.86 18.15 8.66
C ASN A 52 6.69 16.87 8.77
N LEU A 53 6.04 15.74 9.05
CA LEU A 53 6.68 14.44 9.11
C LEU A 53 7.35 14.07 7.78
N ALA A 54 6.67 14.35 6.66
CA ALA A 54 7.22 14.17 5.31
C ALA A 54 8.51 14.99 5.10
N LYS A 55 8.52 16.25 5.56
CA LYS A 55 9.71 17.12 5.48
C LYS A 55 10.87 16.58 6.30
N GLU A 56 10.61 16.06 7.48
CA GLU A 56 11.67 15.46 8.32
C GLU A 56 12.23 14.18 7.66
N ILE A 57 11.38 13.31 7.12
CA ILE A 57 11.81 12.11 6.40
C ILE A 57 12.66 12.49 5.17
N ALA A 58 12.24 13.48 4.40
CA ALA A 58 12.97 13.91 3.19
C ALA A 58 14.39 14.39 3.51
N LYS A 59 14.65 14.99 4.69
CA LYS A 59 15.99 15.37 5.13
C LYS A 59 16.93 14.17 5.26
N SER A 60 16.42 12.95 5.44
CA SER A 60 17.24 11.73 5.47
C SER A 60 17.65 11.23 4.08
N GLY A 61 17.31 11.94 3.01
CA GLY A 61 17.67 11.61 1.62
C GLY A 61 16.73 10.59 0.96
N LYS A 62 15.61 10.22 1.60
CA LYS A 62 14.63 9.29 1.07
C LYS A 62 13.59 9.99 0.19
N GLN A 63 13.12 9.31 -0.86
CA GLN A 63 11.94 9.77 -1.59
C GLN A 63 10.71 9.65 -0.70
N VAL A 64 9.90 10.70 -0.64
CA VAL A 64 8.67 10.72 0.14
C VAL A 64 7.46 10.80 -0.78
N VAL A 65 6.44 9.99 -0.48
CA VAL A 65 5.16 9.96 -1.20
C VAL A 65 4.02 10.10 -0.20
N ILE A 66 3.13 11.05 -0.42
CA ILE A 66 1.92 11.22 0.40
C ILE A 66 0.82 10.33 -0.17
N SER A 67 0.36 9.36 0.61
CA SER A 67 -0.75 8.48 0.23
C SER A 67 -2.10 9.14 0.55
N THR A 68 -3.02 9.09 -0.40
CA THR A 68 -4.37 9.66 -0.25
C THR A 68 -5.40 8.59 0.09
N MET A 69 -6.58 9.00 0.50
CA MET A 69 -7.67 8.09 0.86
C MET A 69 -8.17 7.29 -0.35
N THR A 70 -8.59 6.06 -0.07
CA THR A 70 -9.12 5.12 -1.07
C THR A 70 -10.62 5.31 -1.36
N LEU A 71 -11.34 5.92 -0.44
CA LEU A 71 -12.77 6.16 -0.58
C LEU A 71 -13.12 7.55 -0.06
N LEU A 72 -13.70 8.37 -0.91
CA LEU A 72 -14.10 9.75 -0.63
C LEU A 72 -15.61 9.86 -0.78
N GLU A 73 -16.31 10.26 0.30
CA GLU A 73 -17.77 10.27 0.36
C GLU A 73 -18.36 11.68 0.46
N SER A 74 -17.53 12.70 0.72
CA SER A 74 -18.02 14.05 1.00
C SER A 74 -17.22 15.15 0.30
N ALA A 75 -17.89 16.31 0.09
CA ALA A 75 -17.22 17.49 -0.47
C ALA A 75 -16.06 17.97 0.42
N ALA A 76 -16.15 17.81 1.75
CA ALA A 76 -15.09 18.18 2.68
C ALA A 76 -13.83 17.31 2.50
N GLU A 77 -14.00 16.03 2.22
CA GLU A 77 -12.89 15.12 1.92
C GLU A 77 -12.21 15.49 0.60
N ILE A 78 -12.99 15.84 -0.43
CA ILE A 78 -12.43 16.34 -1.70
C ILE A 78 -11.66 17.65 -1.48
N GLN A 79 -12.12 18.57 -0.64
CA GLN A 79 -11.36 19.79 -0.32
C GLN A 79 -10.04 19.46 0.42
N THR A 80 -10.06 18.46 1.29
CA THR A 80 -8.84 17.98 1.97
C THR A 80 -7.88 17.33 0.98
N LEU A 81 -8.37 16.51 0.07
CA LEU A 81 -7.60 15.91 -1.01
C LEU A 81 -6.90 16.97 -1.88
N LYS A 82 -7.62 18.03 -2.29
CA LYS A 82 -7.03 19.15 -3.06
C LYS A 82 -5.84 19.78 -2.33
N LYS A 83 -5.92 19.93 -0.99
CA LYS A 83 -4.80 20.44 -0.19
C LYS A 83 -3.60 19.53 -0.18
N TYR A 84 -3.81 18.19 -0.15
CA TYR A 84 -2.72 17.22 -0.28
C TYR A 84 -2.10 17.28 -1.68
N CYS A 85 -2.90 17.30 -2.74
CA CYS A 85 -2.40 17.38 -4.12
C CYS A 85 -1.63 18.69 -4.38
N ALA A 86 -2.03 19.79 -3.75
CA ALA A 86 -1.38 21.10 -3.87
C ALA A 86 -0.21 21.31 -2.90
N ASN A 87 0.38 20.25 -2.30
CA ASN A 87 1.43 20.39 -1.28
C ASN A 87 2.73 21.02 -1.79
N GLY A 88 3.02 20.93 -3.09
CA GLY A 88 4.17 21.55 -3.75
C GLY A 88 5.52 20.84 -3.59
N ASP A 89 5.66 19.98 -2.56
CA ASP A 89 6.96 19.41 -2.18
C ASP A 89 7.08 17.90 -2.48
N PHE A 90 5.95 17.15 -2.39
CA PHE A 90 5.98 15.69 -2.38
C PHE A 90 5.05 15.10 -3.43
N LEU A 91 5.46 13.95 -3.96
CA LEU A 91 4.64 13.11 -4.82
C LEU A 91 3.40 12.62 -4.07
N ILE A 92 2.33 12.40 -4.82
CA ILE A 92 1.07 11.87 -4.31
C ILE A 92 0.85 10.45 -4.82
N GLU A 93 0.50 9.54 -3.92
CA GLU A 93 -0.14 8.27 -4.27
C GLU A 93 -1.65 8.47 -4.35
N ALA A 94 -2.17 8.41 -5.56
CA ALA A 94 -3.60 8.48 -5.83
C ALA A 94 -4.24 7.11 -5.60
N ASN A 95 -5.13 7.01 -4.62
CA ASN A 95 -5.88 5.79 -4.32
C ASN A 95 -7.37 5.89 -4.74
N ASP A 96 -7.79 7.04 -5.26
CA ASP A 96 -9.11 7.32 -5.83
C ASP A 96 -8.96 8.11 -7.13
N LEU A 97 -9.87 7.92 -8.09
CA LEU A 97 -9.81 8.61 -9.38
C LEU A 97 -9.97 10.14 -9.26
N SER A 98 -10.58 10.64 -8.19
CA SER A 98 -10.63 12.09 -7.95
C SER A 98 -9.24 12.67 -7.70
N ALA A 99 -8.34 11.92 -7.04
CA ALA A 99 -6.94 12.32 -6.90
C ALA A 99 -6.22 12.36 -8.26
N VAL A 100 -6.45 11.34 -9.10
CA VAL A 100 -5.91 11.30 -10.47
C VAL A 100 -6.33 12.53 -11.26
N GLN A 101 -7.63 12.88 -11.23
CA GLN A 101 -8.15 14.05 -11.95
C GLN A 101 -7.55 15.37 -11.42
N ILE A 102 -7.48 15.56 -10.11
CA ILE A 102 -6.93 16.78 -9.51
C ILE A 102 -5.44 16.93 -9.88
N LEU A 103 -4.66 15.86 -9.81
CA LEU A 103 -3.23 15.88 -10.16
C LEU A 103 -3.02 16.15 -11.66
N HIS A 104 -3.87 15.57 -12.51
CA HIS A 104 -3.87 15.87 -13.93
C HIS A 104 -4.15 17.35 -14.20
N ASP A 105 -5.17 17.94 -13.57
CA ASP A 105 -5.52 19.35 -13.72
C ASP A 105 -4.37 20.28 -13.25
N TYR A 106 -3.60 19.84 -12.25
CA TYR A 106 -2.42 20.56 -11.75
C TYR A 106 -1.14 20.25 -12.54
N GLN A 107 -1.22 19.36 -13.54
CA GLN A 107 -0.07 18.88 -14.33
C GLN A 107 1.05 18.29 -13.46
N LEU A 108 0.69 17.60 -12.39
CA LEU A 108 1.59 16.96 -11.46
C LEU A 108 1.67 15.44 -11.70
N PRO A 109 2.89 14.86 -11.66
CA PRO A 109 3.03 13.40 -11.73
C PRO A 109 2.50 12.73 -10.46
N PHE A 110 2.05 11.48 -10.59
CA PHE A 110 1.52 10.73 -9.46
C PHE A 110 1.85 9.24 -9.50
N VAL A 111 1.72 8.60 -8.34
CA VAL A 111 1.73 7.14 -8.20
C VAL A 111 0.28 6.66 -8.24
N ALA A 112 -0.06 5.74 -9.14
CA ALA A 112 -1.35 5.05 -9.07
C ALA A 112 -1.26 3.96 -8.00
N GLY A 113 -1.95 4.16 -6.88
CA GLY A 113 -1.93 3.25 -5.74
C GLY A 113 -2.70 1.95 -5.99
N PRO A 114 -2.56 0.95 -5.08
CA PRO A 114 -3.13 -0.38 -5.27
C PRO A 114 -4.66 -0.41 -5.26
N ALA A 115 -5.31 0.63 -4.75
CA ALA A 115 -6.77 0.76 -4.77
C ALA A 115 -7.34 1.20 -6.13
N ILE A 116 -6.49 1.70 -7.04
CA ILE A 116 -6.89 1.97 -8.42
C ILE A 116 -6.96 0.65 -9.18
N ASN A 117 -8.14 0.30 -9.67
CA ASN A 117 -8.41 -0.95 -10.39
C ASN A 117 -7.77 -0.95 -11.80
N CYS A 118 -6.44 -1.03 -11.87
CA CYS A 118 -5.69 -1.07 -13.12
C CYS A 118 -5.24 -2.50 -13.44
N TYR A 119 -6.09 -3.25 -14.13
CA TYR A 119 -5.91 -4.68 -14.45
C TYR A 119 -5.52 -4.96 -15.89
N ASN A 120 -5.33 -3.96 -16.74
CA ASN A 120 -5.04 -4.18 -18.14
C ASN A 120 -4.30 -3.01 -18.78
N LEU A 121 -3.70 -3.29 -19.93
CA LEU A 121 -2.89 -2.31 -20.67
C LEU A 121 -3.69 -1.06 -21.08
N SER A 122 -4.98 -1.19 -21.39
CA SER A 122 -5.80 -0.04 -21.80
C SER A 122 -5.99 0.95 -20.66
N THR A 123 -6.30 0.45 -19.46
CA THR A 123 -6.38 1.28 -18.24
C THR A 123 -5.03 1.91 -17.90
N LEU A 124 -3.94 1.14 -18.02
CA LEU A 124 -2.58 1.67 -17.81
C LEU A 124 -2.26 2.84 -18.76
N LYS A 125 -2.61 2.71 -20.05
CA LYS A 125 -2.45 3.79 -21.05
C LYS A 125 -3.28 5.03 -20.72
N VAL A 126 -4.46 4.88 -20.13
CA VAL A 126 -5.27 6.02 -19.68
C VAL A 126 -4.57 6.73 -18.52
N LEU A 127 -4.11 5.99 -17.51
CA LEU A 127 -3.41 6.57 -16.37
C LEU A 127 -2.10 7.27 -16.76
N LEU A 128 -1.35 6.72 -17.72
CA LEU A 128 -0.15 7.36 -18.26
C LEU A 128 -0.47 8.72 -18.89
N LYS A 129 -1.55 8.81 -19.66
CA LYS A 129 -2.01 10.09 -20.25
C LYS A 129 -2.42 11.11 -19.18
N GLN A 130 -2.84 10.65 -17.99
CA GLN A 130 -3.17 11.52 -16.87
C GLN A 130 -1.96 11.97 -16.06
N GLY A 131 -0.75 11.47 -16.35
CA GLY A 131 0.48 11.85 -15.66
C GLY A 131 1.01 10.83 -14.67
N MET A 132 0.50 9.58 -14.68
CA MET A 132 1.05 8.51 -13.86
C MET A 132 2.50 8.22 -14.25
N PHE A 133 3.41 8.19 -13.27
CA PHE A 133 4.78 7.77 -13.48
C PHE A 133 5.14 6.46 -12.77
N ARG A 134 4.37 6.05 -11.74
CA ARG A 134 4.52 4.75 -11.06
C ARG A 134 3.16 4.11 -10.91
N TRP A 135 3.10 2.82 -11.17
CA TRP A 135 1.92 2.01 -11.02
C TRP A 135 2.16 0.93 -9.96
N VAL A 136 1.33 0.91 -8.92
CA VAL A 136 1.32 -0.16 -7.94
C VAL A 136 0.38 -1.25 -8.43
N MET A 137 0.91 -2.45 -8.64
CA MET A 137 0.13 -3.59 -9.09
C MET A 137 -0.98 -3.93 -8.09
N PRO A 138 -2.23 -4.16 -8.52
CA PRO A 138 -3.27 -4.71 -7.66
C PRO A 138 -2.83 -6.00 -6.96
N VAL A 139 -3.08 -6.09 -5.66
CA VAL A 139 -2.46 -7.07 -4.76
C VAL A 139 -2.85 -8.53 -4.99
N GLU A 140 -3.90 -8.78 -5.76
CA GLU A 140 -4.45 -10.11 -6.03
C GLU A 140 -4.00 -10.71 -7.39
N LEU A 141 -3.08 -10.03 -8.10
CA LEU A 141 -2.61 -10.46 -9.40
C LEU A 141 -1.36 -11.35 -9.30
N SER A 142 -1.23 -12.28 -10.25
CA SER A 142 -0.13 -13.24 -10.29
C SER A 142 1.10 -12.71 -11.02
N LYS A 143 2.24 -13.39 -10.81
CA LYS A 143 3.48 -13.11 -11.54
C LYS A 143 3.33 -13.27 -13.05
N ASP A 144 2.60 -14.29 -13.50
CA ASP A 144 2.43 -14.56 -14.93
C ASP A 144 1.56 -13.48 -15.60
N TRP A 145 0.55 -13.01 -14.89
CA TRP A 145 -0.25 -11.89 -15.34
C TRP A 145 0.60 -10.60 -15.43
N LEU A 146 1.42 -10.32 -14.39
CA LEU A 146 2.33 -9.17 -14.39
C LEU A 146 3.32 -9.24 -15.55
N ALA A 147 3.99 -10.39 -15.73
CA ALA A 147 4.94 -10.59 -16.82
C ALA A 147 4.29 -10.37 -18.20
N SER A 148 3.06 -10.88 -18.38
CA SER A 148 2.28 -10.66 -19.61
C SER A 148 1.98 -9.16 -19.83
N LEU A 149 1.53 -8.44 -18.79
CA LEU A 149 1.23 -7.01 -18.92
C LEU A 149 2.48 -6.18 -19.24
N LEU A 150 3.60 -6.44 -18.57
CA LEU A 150 4.86 -5.73 -18.82
C LEU A 150 5.40 -6.03 -20.22
N SER A 151 5.25 -7.28 -20.72
CA SER A 151 5.57 -7.64 -22.11
C SER A 151 4.70 -6.87 -23.10
N GLN A 152 3.38 -6.79 -22.89
CA GLN A 152 2.47 -5.99 -23.72
C GLN A 152 2.82 -4.49 -23.69
N ALA A 153 3.22 -3.97 -22.53
CA ALA A 153 3.67 -2.58 -22.39
C ALA A 153 4.96 -2.34 -23.18
N GLN A 154 5.89 -3.29 -23.17
CA GLN A 154 7.12 -3.24 -23.97
C GLN A 154 6.81 -3.24 -25.47
N GLN A 155 5.95 -4.15 -25.95
CA GLN A 155 5.51 -4.22 -27.34
C GLN A 155 4.80 -2.94 -27.81
N SER A 156 4.11 -2.25 -26.89
CA SER A 156 3.44 -0.97 -27.14
C SER A 156 4.37 0.25 -26.96
N SER A 157 5.66 0.05 -26.70
CA SER A 157 6.67 1.10 -26.47
C SER A 157 6.33 2.08 -25.33
N ILE A 158 5.60 1.60 -24.30
CA ILE A 158 5.23 2.42 -23.12
C ILE A 158 5.90 1.94 -21.83
N ARG A 159 6.60 0.80 -21.83
CA ARG A 159 7.20 0.25 -20.59
C ARG A 159 8.15 1.23 -19.90
N GLN A 160 8.87 2.03 -20.64
CA GLN A 160 9.83 3.02 -20.13
C GLN A 160 9.17 4.31 -19.59
N GLN A 161 7.85 4.42 -19.70
CA GLN A 161 7.10 5.61 -19.26
C GLN A 161 6.62 5.52 -17.81
N PHE A 162 6.78 4.37 -17.18
CA PHE A 162 6.33 4.15 -15.78
C PHE A 162 7.22 3.17 -15.03
N GLU A 163 7.23 3.32 -13.72
CA GLU A 163 7.78 2.33 -12.79
C GLU A 163 6.67 1.36 -12.34
N CYS A 164 7.04 0.08 -12.20
CA CYS A 164 6.16 -0.97 -11.67
C CYS A 164 6.53 -1.26 -10.22
N GLU A 165 5.57 -1.11 -9.32
CA GLU A 165 5.73 -1.40 -7.90
C GLU A 165 4.85 -2.57 -7.48
N VAL A 166 5.39 -3.53 -6.71
CA VAL A 166 4.70 -4.74 -6.24
C VAL A 166 4.64 -4.76 -4.73
N PHE A 167 3.42 -4.89 -4.17
CA PHE A 167 3.20 -5.16 -2.76
C PHE A 167 3.72 -6.56 -2.42
N SER A 168 4.76 -6.66 -1.60
CA SER A 168 5.51 -7.91 -1.45
C SER A 168 5.53 -8.45 -0.02
N TRP A 169 5.16 -7.65 0.99
CA TRP A 169 5.01 -8.12 2.36
C TRP A 169 3.98 -7.30 3.14
N GLY A 170 3.15 -8.00 3.94
CA GLY A 170 2.16 -7.46 4.85
C GLY A 170 0.74 -7.95 4.58
N TYR A 171 -0.25 -7.46 5.31
CA TYR A 171 -1.65 -7.78 5.05
C TYR A 171 -2.13 -7.12 3.77
N LEU A 172 -2.61 -7.91 2.81
CA LEU A 172 -3.10 -7.41 1.53
C LEU A 172 -4.40 -6.62 1.69
N PRO A 173 -4.50 -5.37 1.23
CA PRO A 173 -5.73 -4.61 1.19
C PRO A 173 -6.65 -5.11 0.07
N LEU A 174 -7.54 -6.05 0.37
CA LEU A 174 -8.35 -6.77 -0.64
C LEU A 174 -9.60 -6.00 -1.07
N ALA A 175 -10.26 -5.30 -0.15
CA ALA A 175 -11.50 -4.60 -0.45
C ALA A 175 -11.70 -3.37 0.44
N TYR A 176 -12.44 -2.39 -0.10
CA TYR A 176 -12.89 -1.20 0.61
C TYR A 176 -14.39 -1.08 0.53
N SER A 177 -15.02 -0.67 1.61
CA SER A 177 -16.48 -0.53 1.70
C SER A 177 -16.85 0.78 2.36
N ALA A 178 -17.89 1.43 1.88
CA ALA A 178 -18.48 2.58 2.58
C ALA A 178 -18.99 2.24 3.99
N ARG A 179 -18.97 0.97 4.38
CA ARG A 179 -19.34 0.47 5.72
C ARG A 179 -18.09 0.15 6.53
N CYS A 180 -18.06 0.58 7.79
CA CYS A 180 -16.96 0.25 8.70
C CYS A 180 -17.25 -1.10 9.40
N PHE A 181 -16.55 -2.16 8.99
CA PHE A 181 -16.75 -3.49 9.58
C PHE A 181 -16.18 -3.57 11.01
N THR A 182 -15.13 -2.80 11.34
CA THR A 182 -14.65 -2.70 12.71
C THR A 182 -15.71 -2.12 13.65
N ALA A 183 -16.37 -1.00 13.27
CA ALA A 183 -17.47 -0.45 14.06
C ALA A 183 -18.65 -1.44 14.14
N ARG A 184 -19.00 -2.06 13.01
CA ARG A 184 -20.08 -3.06 12.98
C ARG A 184 -19.83 -4.24 13.92
N SER A 185 -18.59 -4.70 14.01
CA SER A 185 -18.21 -5.80 14.91
C SER A 185 -18.30 -5.43 16.40
N GLU A 186 -18.37 -4.13 16.71
CA GLU A 186 -18.63 -3.56 18.03
C GLU A 186 -20.10 -3.15 18.22
N ASN A 187 -21.01 -3.59 17.33
CA ASN A 187 -22.42 -3.18 17.30
C ASN A 187 -22.63 -1.65 17.22
N ARG A 188 -21.70 -0.93 16.56
CA ARG A 188 -21.76 0.52 16.38
C ARG A 188 -22.09 0.87 14.93
N ALA A 189 -22.81 1.99 14.74
CA ALA A 189 -22.96 2.60 13.42
C ALA A 189 -21.63 3.26 12.97
N LYS A 190 -21.38 3.33 11.65
CA LYS A 190 -20.19 4.02 11.10
C LYS A 190 -20.10 5.47 11.60
N ASP A 191 -21.26 6.15 11.74
CA ASP A 191 -21.30 7.56 12.14
C ASP A 191 -21.12 7.76 13.64
N ASP A 192 -21.37 6.73 14.45
CA ASP A 192 -21.11 6.70 15.90
C ASP A 192 -20.08 5.63 16.27
N CYS A 193 -18.99 5.55 15.50
CA CYS A 193 -17.97 4.52 15.69
C CYS A 193 -17.07 4.74 16.91
N GLN A 194 -17.08 5.95 17.49
CA GLN A 194 -16.23 6.35 18.63
C GLN A 194 -14.77 5.97 18.45
N TYR A 195 -14.32 5.92 17.18
CA TYR A 195 -12.93 5.57 16.79
C TYR A 195 -12.44 4.21 17.36
N CYS A 196 -13.35 3.25 17.58
CA CYS A 196 -13.03 1.96 18.21
C CYS A 196 -11.90 1.18 17.52
N CYS A 197 -11.59 1.48 16.25
CA CYS A 197 -10.49 0.86 15.53
C CYS A 197 -9.11 1.14 16.15
N ILE A 198 -8.94 2.17 17.01
CA ILE A 198 -7.70 2.42 17.74
C ILE A 198 -7.36 1.29 18.73
N ASN A 199 -8.37 0.57 19.19
CA ASN A 199 -8.20 -0.59 20.09
C ASN A 199 -7.68 -1.83 19.34
N TYR A 200 -7.59 -1.77 18.01
CA TYR A 200 -7.14 -2.84 17.14
C TYR A 200 -5.96 -2.39 16.27
N PRO A 201 -4.77 -2.15 16.86
CA PRO A 201 -3.61 -1.59 16.17
C PRO A 201 -3.04 -2.48 15.06
N GLN A 202 -3.48 -3.74 14.97
CA GLN A 202 -3.16 -4.67 13.90
C GLN A 202 -4.42 -5.18 13.17
N GLY A 203 -5.52 -4.42 13.23
CA GLY A 203 -6.81 -4.82 12.72
C GLY A 203 -7.50 -5.90 13.59
N ARG A 204 -8.77 -6.13 13.32
CA ARG A 204 -9.58 -7.14 14.02
C ARG A 204 -9.64 -8.44 13.21
N LYS A 205 -9.10 -9.50 13.75
CA LYS A 205 -9.05 -10.81 13.09
C LYS A 205 -10.44 -11.41 12.98
N MET A 206 -10.77 -11.94 11.81
CA MET A 206 -12.00 -12.66 11.53
C MET A 206 -11.67 -14.12 11.20
N LYS A 207 -12.29 -15.03 11.91
CA LYS A 207 -12.09 -16.47 11.74
C LYS A 207 -13.31 -17.14 11.11
N SER A 208 -13.11 -18.24 10.39
CA SER A 208 -14.15 -19.14 9.95
C SER A 208 -14.75 -19.93 11.14
N GLN A 209 -15.78 -20.71 10.89
CA GLN A 209 -16.37 -21.60 11.93
C GLN A 209 -15.37 -22.70 12.34
N GLU A 210 -14.48 -23.10 11.46
CA GLU A 210 -13.40 -24.07 11.69
C GLU A 210 -12.21 -23.47 12.45
N GLY A 211 -12.23 -22.15 12.71
CA GLY A 211 -11.20 -21.44 13.48
C GLY A 211 -10.05 -20.87 12.64
N GLU A 212 -10.08 -21.03 11.32
CA GLU A 212 -9.06 -20.48 10.43
C GLU A 212 -9.20 -18.96 10.27
N GLN A 213 -8.08 -18.23 10.23
CA GLN A 213 -8.07 -16.79 10.03
C GLN A 213 -8.31 -16.47 8.56
N VAL A 214 -9.48 -15.92 8.24
CA VAL A 214 -9.90 -15.65 6.84
C VAL A 214 -9.59 -14.21 6.43
N PHE A 215 -9.89 -13.23 7.29
CA PHE A 215 -9.69 -11.82 7.03
C PHE A 215 -9.19 -11.05 8.26
N THR A 216 -8.69 -9.86 7.99
CA THR A 216 -8.40 -8.84 9.00
C THR A 216 -9.24 -7.60 8.68
N LEU A 217 -10.10 -7.17 9.60
CA LEU A 217 -10.93 -5.98 9.45
C LEU A 217 -10.17 -4.76 9.97
N ASN A 218 -10.05 -3.73 9.13
CA ASN A 218 -9.35 -2.50 9.45
C ASN A 218 -10.20 -1.28 9.05
N GLY A 219 -11.13 -0.89 9.90
CA GLY A 219 -12.08 0.18 9.57
C GLY A 219 -13.01 -0.20 8.42
N ILE A 220 -12.91 0.52 7.31
CA ILE A 220 -13.64 0.26 6.07
C ILE A 220 -12.92 -0.74 5.15
N GLN A 221 -11.72 -1.16 5.52
CA GLN A 221 -10.85 -2.03 4.76
C GLN A 221 -10.96 -3.47 5.23
N THR A 222 -11.11 -4.40 4.29
CA THR A 222 -10.97 -5.83 4.52
C THR A 222 -9.64 -6.28 3.95
N MET A 223 -8.81 -6.88 4.78
CA MET A 223 -7.46 -7.32 4.43
C MET A 223 -7.37 -8.85 4.47
N SER A 224 -6.31 -9.41 3.91
CA SER A 224 -6.01 -10.84 4.01
C SER A 224 -5.95 -11.31 5.47
N GLY A 225 -6.24 -12.57 5.70
CA GLY A 225 -6.10 -13.20 7.01
C GLY A 225 -4.65 -13.29 7.45
N ASP A 226 -3.81 -13.81 6.56
CA ASP A 226 -2.37 -13.95 6.74
C ASP A 226 -1.60 -12.83 6.05
N GLN A 227 -0.34 -12.63 6.48
CA GLN A 227 0.58 -11.69 5.84
C GLN A 227 1.12 -12.29 4.53
N TYR A 228 1.02 -11.54 3.46
CA TYR A 228 1.65 -11.88 2.19
C TYR A 228 3.16 -11.77 2.31
N ASN A 229 3.91 -12.74 1.76
CA ASN A 229 5.36 -12.73 1.81
C ASN A 229 5.96 -13.29 0.53
N LEU A 230 6.58 -12.43 -0.26
CA LEU A 230 7.26 -12.73 -1.53
C LEU A 230 8.78 -12.64 -1.42
N VAL A 231 9.36 -12.83 -0.24
CA VAL A 231 10.81 -12.68 -0.07
C VAL A 231 11.62 -13.60 -0.99
N ASN A 232 11.15 -14.80 -1.26
CA ASN A 232 11.81 -15.74 -2.16
C ASN A 232 11.66 -15.37 -3.65
N GLU A 233 10.79 -14.43 -3.98
CA GLU A 233 10.48 -14.00 -5.33
C GLU A 233 11.24 -12.74 -5.80
N VAL A 234 12.10 -12.17 -4.97
CA VAL A 234 12.82 -10.91 -5.26
C VAL A 234 13.57 -10.96 -6.60
N ASN A 235 14.31 -12.03 -6.85
CA ASN A 235 15.06 -12.18 -8.10
C ASN A 235 14.15 -12.41 -9.32
N ASN A 236 13.04 -13.11 -9.12
CA ASN A 236 12.04 -13.32 -10.16
C ASN A 236 11.35 -11.97 -10.50
N MET A 237 10.98 -11.17 -9.51
CA MET A 237 10.46 -9.82 -9.72
C MET A 237 11.45 -8.95 -10.50
N GLN A 238 12.74 -8.99 -10.17
CA GLN A 238 13.76 -8.28 -10.92
C GLN A 238 13.83 -8.73 -12.37
N ALA A 239 13.80 -10.06 -12.61
CA ALA A 239 13.89 -10.63 -13.95
C ALA A 239 12.69 -10.27 -14.85
N ILE A 240 11.48 -10.16 -14.30
CA ILE A 240 10.29 -9.75 -15.05
C ILE A 240 10.15 -8.22 -15.18
N GLY A 241 11.03 -7.45 -14.54
CA GLY A 241 11.11 -6.01 -14.71
C GLY A 241 10.31 -5.18 -13.67
N VAL A 242 10.17 -5.68 -12.44
CA VAL A 242 9.67 -4.88 -11.31
C VAL A 242 10.72 -3.85 -10.91
N ASP A 243 10.31 -2.60 -10.74
CA ASP A 243 11.21 -1.49 -10.39
C ASP A 243 11.29 -1.27 -8.88
N VAL A 244 10.15 -1.47 -8.17
CA VAL A 244 10.02 -1.19 -6.73
C VAL A 244 9.32 -2.34 -6.00
N ILE A 245 9.89 -2.78 -4.89
CA ILE A 245 9.31 -3.75 -3.95
C ILE A 245 8.73 -3.00 -2.75
N ARG A 246 7.43 -3.20 -2.46
CA ARG A 246 6.74 -2.56 -1.33
C ARG A 246 6.63 -3.49 -0.14
N ILE A 247 7.08 -3.02 1.02
CA ILE A 247 6.88 -3.62 2.34
C ILE A 247 5.84 -2.78 3.09
N SER A 248 4.79 -3.41 3.60
CA SER A 248 3.74 -2.71 4.35
C SER A 248 4.23 -2.25 5.74
N ALA A 249 3.76 -1.10 6.18
CA ALA A 249 4.07 -0.55 7.50
C ALA A 249 3.10 -1.09 8.59
N ASP A 250 2.99 -2.41 8.70
CA ASP A 250 2.03 -3.05 9.61
C ASP A 250 2.48 -3.00 11.08
N ASN A 251 3.79 -3.00 11.31
CA ASN A 251 4.46 -2.91 12.61
C ASN A 251 5.98 -2.78 12.42
N ASN A 252 6.75 -2.79 13.49
CA ASN A 252 8.23 -2.67 13.44
C ASN A 252 8.92 -3.84 12.74
N GLN A 253 8.26 -4.99 12.53
CA GLN A 253 8.82 -6.10 11.74
C GLN A 253 9.06 -5.68 10.27
N ALA A 254 8.39 -4.64 9.78
CA ALA A 254 8.61 -4.10 8.45
C ALA A 254 10.08 -3.73 8.20
N PHE A 255 10.79 -3.23 9.22
CA PHE A 255 12.21 -2.88 9.10
C PHE A 255 13.10 -4.11 8.96
N ASP A 256 12.80 -5.20 9.69
CA ASP A 256 13.51 -6.47 9.56
C ASP A 256 13.23 -7.11 8.19
N LYS A 257 11.99 -7.04 7.73
CA LYS A 257 11.62 -7.53 6.40
C LYS A 257 12.30 -6.74 5.29
N LEU A 258 12.40 -5.41 5.40
CA LEU A 258 13.17 -4.60 4.44
C LEU A 258 14.62 -5.10 4.33
N ARG A 259 15.29 -5.34 5.48
CA ARG A 259 16.65 -5.91 5.48
C ARG A 259 16.70 -7.28 4.82
N GLN A 260 15.74 -8.15 5.13
CA GLN A 260 15.65 -9.49 4.57
C GLN A 260 15.46 -9.47 3.04
N PHE A 261 14.57 -8.60 2.54
CA PHE A 261 14.35 -8.44 1.10
C PHE A 261 15.56 -7.86 0.37
N LYS A 262 16.26 -6.88 0.95
CA LYS A 262 17.52 -6.36 0.39
C LYS A 262 18.63 -7.41 0.41
N GLN A 263 18.74 -8.18 1.48
CA GLN A 263 19.69 -9.29 1.56
C GLN A 263 19.41 -10.33 0.47
N GLN A 264 18.14 -10.65 0.24
CA GLN A 264 17.72 -11.60 -0.82
C GLN A 264 18.14 -11.12 -2.21
N LEU A 265 18.07 -9.81 -2.48
CA LEU A 265 18.54 -9.24 -3.75
C LEU A 265 20.07 -9.34 -3.90
N ALA A 266 20.81 -9.09 -2.82
CA ALA A 266 22.27 -9.06 -2.82
C ALA A 266 22.90 -10.47 -2.80
N SER A 267 22.29 -11.39 -2.04
CA SER A 267 22.77 -12.75 -1.82
C SER A 267 21.58 -13.70 -1.66
N PRO A 268 21.11 -14.28 -2.77
CA PRO A 268 19.93 -15.15 -2.76
C PRO A 268 20.07 -16.34 -1.81
N GLN A 269 19.08 -16.52 -0.96
CA GLN A 269 18.96 -17.68 -0.08
C GLN A 269 17.48 -18.01 0.12
N TYR A 270 17.16 -19.23 0.51
CA TYR A 270 15.79 -19.60 0.77
C TYR A 270 15.38 -19.21 2.20
N PHE A 271 14.25 -18.51 2.32
CA PHE A 271 13.60 -18.17 3.58
C PHE A 271 12.29 -18.96 3.71
N PRO A 272 12.16 -19.89 4.68
CA PRO A 272 10.90 -20.59 4.87
C PRO A 272 9.79 -19.62 5.30
N LEU A 273 8.63 -19.74 4.68
CA LEU A 273 7.44 -18.99 5.10
C LEU A 273 6.89 -19.57 6.42
N ASP A 274 6.45 -18.71 7.32
CA ASP A 274 5.72 -19.14 8.51
C ASP A 274 4.40 -19.79 8.09
N LYS A 275 4.22 -21.06 8.47
CA LYS A 275 3.06 -21.85 8.07
C LYS A 275 1.74 -21.34 8.64
N ASN A 276 1.77 -20.58 9.72
CA ASN A 276 0.59 -20.15 10.46
C ASN A 276 0.17 -18.70 10.18
N THR A 277 1.08 -17.88 9.65
CA THR A 277 0.88 -16.43 9.57
C THR A 277 1.21 -15.82 8.22
N GLU A 278 1.86 -16.56 7.32
CA GLU A 278 2.28 -16.04 6.02
C GLU A 278 1.67 -16.83 4.86
N CYS A 279 1.42 -16.15 3.73
CA CYS A 279 0.89 -16.71 2.48
C CYS A 279 1.54 -16.06 1.26
N ASN A 280 1.39 -16.67 0.05
CA ASN A 280 1.85 -16.14 -1.22
C ASN A 280 1.02 -16.61 -2.43
N GLY A 281 -0.16 -17.18 -2.17
CA GLY A 281 -0.94 -17.90 -3.19
C GLY A 281 -1.30 -17.08 -4.42
N TYR A 282 -1.64 -15.79 -4.27
CA TYR A 282 -1.99 -14.94 -5.41
C TYR A 282 -0.84 -14.82 -6.42
N TRP A 283 0.41 -14.73 -5.95
CA TRP A 283 1.56 -14.66 -6.83
C TRP A 283 1.66 -15.87 -7.77
N TYR A 284 1.23 -17.04 -7.30
CA TYR A 284 1.24 -18.30 -8.04
C TYR A 284 -0.11 -18.65 -8.70
N GLN A 285 -1.04 -17.72 -8.75
CA GLN A 285 -2.37 -17.91 -9.35
C GLN A 285 -3.21 -19.01 -8.69
N ILE A 286 -3.06 -19.18 -7.39
CA ILE A 286 -3.85 -20.09 -6.56
C ILE A 286 -4.57 -19.30 -5.45
N ALA A 287 -5.35 -19.98 -4.60
CA ALA A 287 -6.06 -19.33 -3.50
C ALA A 287 -5.13 -18.43 -2.68
N GLY A 288 -5.54 -17.19 -2.39
CA GLY A 288 -4.69 -16.18 -1.74
C GLY A 288 -4.09 -16.61 -0.41
N MET A 289 -4.83 -17.46 0.36
CA MET A 289 -4.38 -18.02 1.64
C MET A 289 -3.40 -19.21 1.46
N ALA A 290 -3.24 -19.72 0.25
CA ALA A 290 -2.34 -20.84 -0.01
C ALA A 290 -0.87 -20.42 0.07
N LYS A 291 -0.01 -21.41 0.27
CA LYS A 291 1.44 -21.26 0.41
C LYS A 291 2.13 -22.15 -0.61
N VAL A 292 3.04 -21.55 -1.33
CA VAL A 292 4.01 -22.24 -2.18
C VAL A 292 5.38 -22.05 -1.54
N ASN A 293 6.07 -23.16 -1.26
CA ASN A 293 7.41 -23.17 -0.67
C ASN A 293 8.49 -23.10 -1.73
#